data_8e82cda4bfcd0731fb4830633178f301
#
_entry.id   8e82cda4bfcd0731fb4830633178f301
#
_cell.length_a   1.000
_cell.length_b   1.000
_cell.length_c   1.000
_cell.angle_alpha   90.00
_cell.angle_beta   90.00
_cell.angle_gamma   90.00
#
_symmetry.space_group_name_H-M   'P 1'
#
loop_
_entity.id
_entity.type
_entity.pdbx_description
1 polymer ?
#
loop_
_entity_poly.entity_id
_entity_poly.type
_entity_poly.pdbx_seq_one_letter_code
_entity_poly.pdbx_strand_id
1 'polypeptide(L)'
;MHRNNRVTAPRTIAALFFALALVVGACNTAAPAASGGGAAVTCTDGQKHVSVTNTCMTDDQIKAEIAKEGGLVVGNWTYSANAVLIDEFQKYVKATYGADVKLTYEGTQAPSEYLTKLAAASKGGNPAPYDVIAVEENYWADGVTQGLVSDFLPSDLIPNQKLVLDQFQHAPTSIAFQSTAFPGVVYNKTKAPFLKTLKDLANPALKGKITLPAPGDITAGGFFLGLASELGKDYKDPAQMKEVVDWAVTNIGPNVVQYTTDQPTLQQLFESGAIDAFAFWNSTARLEYFGGHKDATLLVPGTIYPANGYLWIPKGATHPVLAQVFINWRLSPEVQFPNDWPIEHGQWSELSEGFLGPDYVSHVPDWFAADYFSYFPTLDQIKTQFKPVDWNAYNATSKEWQDYYATKIGQ
;
A
#
# COMPACT_ATOMS: atom_id res chain seq x y z
N MET A 1 9.41 -66.54 -12.55
CA MET A 1 8.86 -67.39 -13.65
C MET A 1 8.31 -66.50 -14.74
N HIS A 2 8.97 -66.63 -15.88
CA HIS A 2 8.50 -66.43 -17.29
C HIS A 2 7.90 -65.07 -17.68
N ARG A 3 8.49 -64.41 -18.54
CA ARG A 3 9.10 -64.45 -19.90
C ARG A 3 8.39 -63.36 -20.76
N ASN A 4 9.19 -62.42 -21.16
CA ASN A 4 9.53 -62.04 -22.54
C ASN A 4 8.40 -62.09 -23.59
N ASN A 5 8.18 -60.95 -24.31
CA ASN A 5 8.58 -60.93 -25.70
C ASN A 5 8.59 -59.51 -26.29
N ARG A 6 9.73 -59.20 -26.91
CA ARG A 6 9.95 -58.13 -27.88
C ARG A 6 9.23 -58.47 -29.18
N VAL A 7 8.77 -57.47 -29.93
CA VAL A 7 8.91 -57.44 -31.40
C VAL A 7 9.09 -56.03 -31.90
N THR A 8 10.05 -55.91 -32.76
CA THR A 8 10.66 -54.76 -33.38
C THR A 8 9.98 -54.32 -34.69
N ALA A 9 9.98 -53.00 -35.00
CA ALA A 9 10.37 -52.29 -36.24
C ALA A 9 9.48 -52.47 -37.51
N PRO A 10 9.80 -51.69 -38.56
CA PRO A 10 9.46 -50.28 -38.84
C PRO A 10 8.71 -50.15 -40.19
N ARG A 11 8.09 -49.03 -40.50
CA ARG A 11 7.74 -48.68 -41.90
C ARG A 11 7.70 -47.17 -42.12
N THR A 12 8.70 -46.72 -42.81
CA THR A 12 8.77 -45.54 -43.69
C THR A 12 7.67 -45.60 -44.76
N ILE A 13 7.08 -44.45 -45.10
CA ILE A 13 6.58 -44.06 -46.42
C ILE A 13 6.12 -42.59 -46.35
N ALA A 14 6.80 -41.78 -47.01
CA ALA A 14 6.54 -41.03 -48.25
C ALA A 14 5.97 -39.60 -48.05
N ALA A 15 6.79 -38.67 -48.43
CA ALA A 15 6.48 -37.29 -48.64
C ALA A 15 5.48 -37.12 -49.79
N LEU A 16 4.46 -36.28 -49.58
CA LEU A 16 3.68 -35.68 -50.66
C LEU A 16 3.77 -34.17 -50.54
N PHE A 17 4.48 -33.58 -51.44
CA PHE A 17 4.48 -32.14 -51.72
C PHE A 17 3.13 -31.75 -52.36
N PHE A 18 2.37 -30.89 -51.68
CA PHE A 18 1.36 -30.07 -52.31
C PHE A 18 1.76 -28.61 -52.21
N ALA A 19 2.21 -28.08 -53.33
CA ALA A 19 2.38 -26.66 -53.52
C ALA A 19 0.98 -26.03 -53.68
N LEU A 20 0.59 -25.15 -52.78
CA LEU A 20 -0.59 -24.31 -52.97
C LEU A 20 -0.18 -22.86 -52.84
N ALA A 21 -0.55 -22.10 -53.88
CA ALA A 21 -0.18 -20.75 -54.16
C ALA A 21 -0.49 -19.77 -53.03
N LEU A 22 0.49 -18.92 -52.73
CA LEU A 22 0.37 -17.72 -51.91
C LEU A 22 -0.54 -16.71 -52.58
N VAL A 23 -1.71 -16.45 -52.03
CA VAL A 23 -2.42 -15.18 -52.18
C VAL A 23 -2.00 -14.31 -51.01
N VAL A 24 -1.14 -13.34 -51.28
CA VAL A 24 -0.75 -12.28 -50.37
C VAL A 24 -1.92 -11.31 -50.25
N GLY A 25 -2.80 -11.56 -49.28
CA GLY A 25 -3.71 -10.55 -48.75
C GLY A 25 -3.01 -9.81 -47.63
N ALA A 26 -2.51 -8.65 -47.90
CA ALA A 26 -1.98 -7.75 -46.88
C ALA A 26 -3.14 -7.22 -46.03
N CYS A 27 -3.51 -7.97 -44.98
CA CYS A 27 -4.22 -7.40 -43.82
C CYS A 27 -3.17 -6.85 -42.86
N ASN A 28 -2.99 -5.54 -42.92
CA ASN A 28 -2.28 -4.79 -41.89
C ASN A 28 -3.07 -4.95 -40.57
N THR A 29 -2.82 -5.99 -39.82
CA THR A 29 -3.10 -5.99 -38.39
C THR A 29 -1.99 -5.18 -37.74
N ALA A 30 -2.24 -3.88 -37.60
CA ALA A 30 -1.45 -3.05 -36.69
C ALA A 30 -1.47 -3.73 -35.35
N ALA A 31 -0.28 -4.14 -34.84
CA ALA A 31 -0.08 -4.48 -33.44
C ALA A 31 -0.62 -3.30 -32.60
N PRO A 32 -1.30 -3.54 -31.48
CA PRO A 32 -1.68 -2.45 -30.61
C PRO A 32 -0.41 -1.71 -30.22
N ALA A 33 -0.32 -0.46 -30.64
CA ALA A 33 0.74 0.45 -30.26
C ALA A 33 0.82 0.44 -28.72
N ALA A 34 2.01 0.20 -28.18
CA ALA A 34 2.30 0.53 -26.80
C ALA A 34 1.80 1.95 -26.57
N SER A 35 0.99 2.16 -25.55
CA SER A 35 0.49 3.46 -25.12
C SER A 35 1.66 4.34 -24.72
N GLY A 36 2.28 4.96 -25.71
CA GLY A 36 3.17 6.10 -25.52
C GLY A 36 2.29 7.25 -25.06
N GLY A 37 2.73 8.01 -24.06
CA GLY A 37 2.03 9.15 -23.50
C GLY A 37 1.50 10.08 -24.60
N GLY A 38 0.22 9.93 -24.93
CA GLY A 38 -0.49 10.82 -25.82
C GLY A 38 -0.56 12.18 -25.14
N ALA A 39 -0.36 13.27 -25.93
CA ALA A 39 -0.58 14.62 -25.42
C ALA A 39 -1.95 14.67 -24.73
N ALA A 40 -2.00 15.26 -23.54
CA ALA A 40 -3.26 15.43 -22.81
C ALA A 40 -4.29 16.12 -23.71
N VAL A 41 -5.47 15.53 -23.81
CA VAL A 41 -6.56 16.09 -24.57
C VAL A 41 -7.03 17.38 -23.89
N THR A 42 -7.11 18.47 -24.65
CA THR A 42 -7.67 19.73 -24.14
C THR A 42 -9.19 19.68 -24.26
N CYS A 43 -9.86 19.71 -23.11
CA CYS A 43 -11.32 19.70 -23.06
C CYS A 43 -11.88 21.10 -23.34
N THR A 44 -13.07 21.14 -23.96
CA THR A 44 -13.83 22.37 -24.14
C THR A 44 -14.57 22.75 -22.86
N ASP A 45 -15.05 24.02 -22.80
CA ASP A 45 -15.79 24.52 -21.64
C ASP A 45 -16.97 23.58 -21.27
N GLY A 46 -17.08 23.29 -19.98
CA GLY A 46 -18.11 22.39 -19.45
C GLY A 46 -17.80 20.89 -19.56
N GLN A 47 -16.62 20.53 -20.05
CA GLN A 47 -16.15 19.15 -20.08
C GLN A 47 -15.02 18.94 -19.05
N LYS A 48 -14.92 17.73 -18.54
CA LYS A 48 -13.88 17.26 -17.64
C LYS A 48 -12.98 16.24 -18.33
N HIS A 49 -11.68 16.34 -18.10
CA HIS A 49 -10.71 15.36 -18.58
C HIS A 49 -10.75 14.10 -17.70
N VAL A 50 -11.08 12.98 -18.33
CA VAL A 50 -11.04 11.63 -17.72
C VAL A 50 -9.73 10.97 -18.14
N SER A 51 -8.73 11.02 -17.27
CA SER A 51 -7.35 10.70 -17.65
C SER A 51 -7.12 9.25 -18.05
N VAL A 52 -7.73 8.28 -17.36
CA VAL A 52 -7.55 6.84 -17.68
C VAL A 52 -7.97 6.50 -19.10
N THR A 53 -9.03 7.14 -19.58
CA THR A 53 -9.53 6.96 -20.96
C THR A 53 -8.99 8.01 -21.93
N ASN A 54 -8.31 9.04 -21.40
CA ASN A 54 -7.86 10.24 -22.13
C ASN A 54 -8.99 10.86 -22.95
N THR A 55 -10.15 11.05 -22.36
CA THR A 55 -11.37 11.59 -23.00
C THR A 55 -11.91 12.78 -22.25
N CYS A 56 -12.66 13.64 -22.95
CA CYS A 56 -13.40 14.74 -22.34
C CYS A 56 -14.87 14.36 -22.22
N MET A 57 -15.45 14.52 -21.05
CA MET A 57 -16.85 14.19 -20.75
C MET A 57 -17.55 15.36 -20.07
N THR A 58 -18.80 15.61 -20.43
CA THR A 58 -19.70 16.48 -19.66
C THR A 58 -20.15 15.79 -18.38
N ASP A 59 -20.69 16.55 -17.42
CA ASP A 59 -21.22 15.96 -16.16
C ASP A 59 -22.32 14.93 -16.43
N ASP A 60 -23.18 15.13 -17.44
CA ASP A 60 -24.21 14.16 -17.80
C ASP A 60 -23.62 12.88 -18.40
N GLN A 61 -22.56 13.01 -19.21
CA GLN A 61 -21.84 11.83 -19.73
C GLN A 61 -21.14 11.05 -18.61
N ILE A 62 -20.53 11.74 -17.64
CA ILE A 62 -19.92 11.11 -16.46
C ILE A 62 -20.98 10.36 -15.65
N LYS A 63 -22.15 10.97 -15.37
CA LYS A 63 -23.26 10.29 -14.67
C LYS A 63 -23.75 9.06 -15.42
N ALA A 64 -23.91 9.18 -16.73
CA ALA A 64 -24.33 8.06 -17.56
C ALA A 64 -23.31 6.91 -17.57
N GLU A 65 -22.02 7.24 -17.65
CA GLU A 65 -20.96 6.21 -17.61
C GLU A 65 -20.86 5.54 -16.24
N ILE A 66 -20.96 6.29 -15.13
CA ILE A 66 -21.02 5.72 -13.78
C ILE A 66 -22.19 4.77 -13.62
N ALA A 67 -23.39 5.15 -14.13
CA ALA A 67 -24.57 4.28 -14.08
C ALA A 67 -24.40 3.02 -14.93
N LYS A 68 -23.70 3.10 -16.06
CA LYS A 68 -23.36 1.99 -16.93
C LYS A 68 -22.31 1.07 -16.32
N GLU A 69 -21.26 1.63 -15.71
CA GLU A 69 -20.24 0.87 -14.99
C GLU A 69 -20.86 0.09 -13.83
N GLY A 70 -21.77 0.69 -13.05
CA GLY A 70 -22.64 0.02 -12.10
C GLY A 70 -21.96 -0.65 -10.89
N GLY A 71 -20.64 -0.74 -10.88
CA GLY A 71 -19.88 -1.35 -9.81
C GLY A 71 -18.39 -1.04 -9.86
N LEU A 72 -17.70 -1.37 -8.76
CA LEU A 72 -16.26 -1.16 -8.59
C LEU A 72 -15.68 -2.30 -7.78
N VAL A 73 -14.53 -2.82 -8.18
CA VAL A 73 -13.77 -3.84 -7.43
C VAL A 73 -12.47 -3.22 -6.93
N VAL A 74 -12.32 -3.18 -5.61
CA VAL A 74 -11.11 -2.64 -4.95
C VAL A 74 -10.35 -3.76 -4.28
N GLY A 75 -9.08 -3.93 -4.65
CA GLY A 75 -8.13 -4.79 -3.97
C GLY A 75 -7.47 -4.04 -2.82
N ASN A 76 -7.56 -4.58 -1.58
CA ASN A 76 -6.97 -3.96 -0.39
C ASN A 76 -6.63 -5.05 0.63
N TRP A 77 -6.06 -4.69 1.77
CA TRP A 77 -5.88 -5.60 2.89
C TRP A 77 -7.21 -6.14 3.40
N THR A 78 -7.21 -7.36 3.92
CA THR A 78 -8.43 -8.03 4.43
C THR A 78 -9.15 -7.20 5.50
N TYR A 79 -8.39 -6.54 6.37
CA TYR A 79 -8.94 -5.73 7.45
C TYR A 79 -9.56 -4.40 6.97
N SER A 80 -9.23 -3.97 5.74
CA SER A 80 -9.77 -2.73 5.14
C SER A 80 -11.16 -2.90 4.52
N ALA A 81 -11.69 -4.12 4.48
CA ALA A 81 -13.06 -4.40 4.00
C ALA A 81 -14.11 -3.93 5.03
N ASN A 82 -14.17 -2.64 5.26
CA ASN A 82 -15.07 -2.02 6.23
C ASN A 82 -16.46 -1.78 5.62
N ALA A 83 -17.49 -2.37 6.24
CA ALA A 83 -18.87 -2.25 5.76
C ALA A 83 -19.38 -0.79 5.76
N VAL A 84 -18.92 0.03 6.71
CA VAL A 84 -19.27 1.46 6.76
C VAL A 84 -18.71 2.20 5.57
N LEU A 85 -17.44 1.97 5.24
CA LEU A 85 -16.79 2.60 4.09
C LEU A 85 -17.45 2.21 2.76
N ILE A 86 -17.86 0.94 2.62
CA ILE A 86 -18.59 0.45 1.44
C ILE A 86 -19.92 1.19 1.30
N ASP A 87 -20.70 1.27 2.39
CA ASP A 87 -22.01 1.89 2.43
C ASP A 87 -21.93 3.40 2.16
N GLU A 88 -20.99 4.11 2.78
CA GLU A 88 -20.80 5.55 2.60
C GLU A 88 -20.35 5.90 1.18
N PHE A 89 -19.49 5.10 0.53
CA PHE A 89 -19.17 5.33 -0.87
C PHE A 89 -20.39 5.16 -1.78
N GLN A 90 -21.20 4.13 -1.58
CA GLN A 90 -22.40 3.88 -2.36
C GLN A 90 -23.42 5.03 -2.18
N LYS A 91 -23.59 5.51 -0.94
CA LYS A 91 -24.43 6.71 -0.64
C LYS A 91 -23.87 7.96 -1.33
N TYR A 92 -22.56 8.17 -1.28
CA TYR A 92 -21.92 9.31 -1.94
C TYR A 92 -22.19 9.30 -3.45
N VAL A 93 -22.00 8.15 -4.12
CA VAL A 93 -22.26 8.05 -5.56
C VAL A 93 -23.73 8.29 -5.87
N LYS A 94 -24.64 7.74 -5.07
CA LYS A 94 -26.09 7.97 -5.23
C LYS A 94 -26.46 9.44 -5.08
N ALA A 95 -25.94 10.12 -4.06
CA ALA A 95 -26.22 11.52 -3.79
C ALA A 95 -25.62 12.45 -4.86
N THR A 96 -24.40 12.17 -5.31
CA THR A 96 -23.63 13.07 -6.20
C THR A 96 -23.98 12.85 -7.68
N TYR A 97 -24.13 11.59 -8.08
CA TYR A 97 -24.29 11.21 -9.47
C TYR A 97 -25.64 10.60 -9.81
N GLY A 98 -26.48 10.31 -8.81
CA GLY A 98 -27.80 9.71 -8.99
C GLY A 98 -27.79 8.22 -9.33
N ALA A 99 -26.63 7.58 -9.35
CA ALA A 99 -26.46 6.18 -9.72
C ALA A 99 -26.40 5.26 -8.51
N ASP A 100 -27.02 4.08 -8.61
CA ASP A 100 -26.83 2.99 -7.68
C ASP A 100 -25.65 2.14 -8.17
N VAL A 101 -24.60 2.00 -7.33
CA VAL A 101 -23.40 1.24 -7.66
C VAL A 101 -23.10 0.23 -6.56
N LYS A 102 -22.39 -0.82 -6.91
CA LYS A 102 -21.91 -1.81 -5.94
C LYS A 102 -20.40 -1.67 -5.75
N LEU A 103 -19.95 -1.35 -4.54
CA LEU A 103 -18.54 -1.43 -4.17
C LEU A 103 -18.25 -2.83 -3.63
N THR A 104 -17.25 -3.50 -4.20
CA THR A 104 -16.74 -4.79 -3.73
C THR A 104 -15.28 -4.61 -3.29
N TYR A 105 -14.98 -4.94 -2.03
CA TYR A 105 -13.63 -5.06 -1.55
C TYR A 105 -13.19 -6.52 -1.62
N GLU A 106 -12.10 -6.80 -2.34
CA GLU A 106 -11.40 -8.08 -2.28
C GLU A 106 -10.17 -7.93 -1.41
N GLY A 107 -10.22 -8.50 -0.19
CA GLY A 107 -9.14 -8.42 0.77
C GLY A 107 -8.13 -9.55 0.61
N THR A 108 -6.85 -9.26 0.88
CA THR A 108 -5.79 -10.29 1.01
C THR A 108 -4.90 -10.01 2.22
N GLN A 109 -4.24 -11.05 2.71
CA GLN A 109 -3.13 -10.96 3.67
C GLN A 109 -1.77 -10.85 2.96
N ALA A 110 -1.74 -11.02 1.63
CA ALA A 110 -0.52 -11.00 0.81
C ALA A 110 -0.76 -10.20 -0.48
N PRO A 111 -0.57 -8.87 -0.48
CA PRO A 111 -0.84 -8.00 -1.65
C PRO A 111 -0.10 -8.37 -2.93
N SER A 112 1.00 -9.12 -2.86
CA SER A 112 1.67 -9.68 -4.04
C SER A 112 0.76 -10.60 -4.88
N GLU A 113 -0.34 -11.11 -4.30
CA GLU A 113 -1.36 -11.87 -5.04
C GLU A 113 -2.08 -10.99 -6.07
N TYR A 114 -2.28 -9.70 -5.81
CA TYR A 114 -2.87 -8.77 -6.76
C TYR A 114 -2.00 -8.68 -8.02
N LEU A 115 -0.69 -8.51 -7.85
CA LEU A 115 0.25 -8.45 -8.98
C LEU A 115 0.23 -9.75 -9.78
N THR A 116 0.18 -10.89 -9.11
CA THR A 116 0.09 -12.20 -9.76
C THR A 116 -1.19 -12.34 -10.61
N LYS A 117 -2.35 -11.95 -10.06
CA LYS A 117 -3.64 -12.00 -10.76
C LYS A 117 -3.69 -11.01 -11.93
N LEU A 118 -3.18 -9.77 -11.72
CA LEU A 118 -3.10 -8.76 -12.78
C LEU A 118 -2.16 -9.18 -13.91
N ALA A 119 -0.99 -9.72 -13.61
CA ALA A 119 -0.06 -10.22 -14.60
C ALA A 119 -0.65 -11.39 -15.41
N ALA A 120 -1.38 -12.30 -14.76
CA ALA A 120 -2.07 -13.40 -15.42
C ALA A 120 -3.18 -12.88 -16.34
N ALA A 121 -3.99 -11.93 -15.91
CA ALA A 121 -5.04 -11.31 -16.73
C ALA A 121 -4.43 -10.59 -17.93
N SER A 122 -3.42 -9.76 -17.74
CA SER A 122 -2.71 -9.05 -18.81
C SER A 122 -2.12 -9.99 -19.85
N LYS A 123 -1.42 -11.05 -19.39
CA LYS A 123 -0.84 -12.06 -20.29
C LYS A 123 -1.91 -12.83 -21.09
N GLY A 124 -3.07 -13.05 -20.49
CA GLY A 124 -4.21 -13.72 -21.13
C GLY A 124 -5.04 -12.81 -22.03
N GLY A 125 -4.74 -11.52 -22.12
CA GLY A 125 -5.56 -10.52 -22.83
C GLY A 125 -6.94 -10.31 -22.21
N ASN A 126 -7.08 -10.64 -20.91
CA ASN A 126 -8.32 -10.44 -20.17
C ASN A 126 -8.34 -9.07 -19.46
N PRO A 127 -9.53 -8.53 -19.16
CA PRO A 127 -9.68 -7.38 -18.30
C PRO A 127 -9.02 -7.60 -16.93
N ALA A 128 -8.60 -6.51 -16.29
CA ALA A 128 -8.12 -6.57 -14.91
C ALA A 128 -9.25 -7.01 -13.98
N PRO A 129 -8.96 -7.89 -13.00
CA PRO A 129 -9.97 -8.32 -12.02
C PRO A 129 -10.27 -7.24 -10.98
N TYR A 130 -9.52 -6.16 -10.97
CA TYR A 130 -9.65 -5.03 -10.06
C TYR A 130 -9.68 -3.71 -10.82
N ASP A 131 -10.39 -2.73 -10.28
CA ASP A 131 -10.45 -1.38 -10.83
C ASP A 131 -9.54 -0.42 -10.09
N VAL A 132 -9.36 -0.63 -8.78
CA VAL A 132 -8.42 0.10 -7.93
C VAL A 132 -7.68 -0.89 -7.03
N ILE A 133 -6.40 -0.65 -6.86
CA ILE A 133 -5.59 -1.31 -5.83
C ILE A 133 -5.20 -0.26 -4.80
N ALA A 134 -5.36 -0.61 -3.52
CA ALA A 134 -5.11 0.25 -2.36
C ALA A 134 -4.18 -0.48 -1.38
N VAL A 135 -2.88 -0.43 -1.63
CA VAL A 135 -1.85 -1.13 -0.83
C VAL A 135 -0.57 -0.29 -0.75
N GLU A 136 0.43 -0.77 -0.03
CA GLU A 136 1.69 -0.05 0.17
C GLU A 136 2.46 0.18 -1.14
N GLU A 137 3.26 1.22 -1.11
CA GLU A 137 4.02 1.78 -2.23
C GLU A 137 4.95 0.77 -2.92
N ASN A 138 5.53 -0.17 -2.18
CA ASN A 138 6.40 -1.20 -2.74
C ASN A 138 5.67 -2.10 -3.77
N TYR A 139 4.39 -2.42 -3.54
CA TYR A 139 3.59 -3.20 -4.49
C TYR A 139 3.21 -2.38 -5.73
N TRP A 140 2.96 -1.07 -5.57
CA TRP A 140 2.80 -0.18 -6.72
C TRP A 140 4.07 -0.14 -7.56
N ALA A 141 5.25 0.02 -6.95
CA ALA A 141 6.53 0.06 -7.66
C ALA A 141 6.78 -1.23 -8.47
N ASP A 142 6.45 -2.39 -7.90
CA ASP A 142 6.49 -3.67 -8.62
C ASP A 142 5.47 -3.71 -9.77
N GLY A 143 4.27 -3.18 -9.57
CA GLY A 143 3.24 -3.05 -10.60
C GLY A 143 3.69 -2.18 -11.78
N VAL A 144 4.37 -1.07 -11.50
CA VAL A 144 4.98 -0.19 -12.54
C VAL A 144 6.05 -0.95 -13.31
N THR A 145 6.96 -1.63 -12.61
CA THR A 145 8.04 -2.41 -13.21
C THR A 145 7.50 -3.51 -14.14
N GLN A 146 6.38 -4.12 -13.79
CA GLN A 146 5.70 -5.14 -14.58
C GLN A 146 4.79 -4.57 -15.68
N GLY A 147 4.65 -3.24 -15.76
CA GLY A 147 3.80 -2.58 -16.75
C GLY A 147 2.30 -2.75 -16.52
N LEU A 148 1.88 -2.99 -15.27
CA LEU A 148 0.48 -3.30 -14.89
C LEU A 148 -0.33 -2.07 -14.45
N VAL A 149 0.26 -0.88 -14.38
CA VAL A 149 -0.34 0.33 -13.83
C VAL A 149 -0.75 1.29 -14.96
N SER A 150 -1.91 1.92 -14.83
CA SER A 150 -2.42 2.95 -15.74
C SER A 150 -2.02 4.34 -15.29
N ASP A 151 -1.87 5.25 -16.26
CA ASP A 151 -1.81 6.68 -16.00
C ASP A 151 -3.24 7.19 -15.71
N PHE A 152 -3.42 7.96 -14.64
CA PHE A 152 -4.72 8.53 -14.27
C PHE A 152 -4.63 9.93 -13.64
N LEU A 153 -3.44 10.49 -13.48
CA LEU A 153 -3.19 11.82 -12.94
C LEU A 153 -2.46 12.72 -13.94
N PRO A 154 -2.75 14.01 -13.99
CA PRO A 154 -3.88 14.67 -13.31
C PRO A 154 -5.23 14.31 -13.94
N SER A 155 -6.32 14.42 -13.17
CA SER A 155 -7.68 14.18 -13.66
C SER A 155 -8.65 15.19 -13.08
N ASP A 156 -9.57 15.71 -13.90
CA ASP A 156 -10.64 16.58 -13.40
C ASP A 156 -11.67 15.83 -12.52
N LEU A 157 -11.63 14.49 -12.55
CA LEU A 157 -12.44 13.66 -11.65
C LEU A 157 -11.78 13.47 -10.26
N ILE A 158 -10.55 13.96 -10.06
CA ILE A 158 -9.82 13.83 -8.80
C ILE A 158 -9.39 15.21 -8.29
N PRO A 159 -10.32 16.17 -8.07
CA PRO A 159 -9.97 17.50 -7.58
C PRO A 159 -9.29 17.50 -6.20
N ASN A 160 -9.51 16.46 -5.38
CA ASN A 160 -8.86 16.32 -4.07
C ASN A 160 -7.36 15.95 -4.18
N GLN A 161 -6.86 15.63 -5.37
CA GLN A 161 -5.42 15.46 -5.61
C GLN A 161 -4.60 16.66 -5.07
N LYS A 162 -5.12 17.88 -5.22
CA LYS A 162 -4.45 19.11 -4.74
C LYS A 162 -4.25 19.19 -3.23
N LEU A 163 -4.98 18.39 -2.45
CA LEU A 163 -4.86 18.31 -0.99
C LEU A 163 -3.67 17.45 -0.57
N VAL A 164 -3.18 16.58 -1.45
CA VAL A 164 -2.07 15.66 -1.18
C VAL A 164 -0.75 16.36 -1.48
N LEU A 165 0.21 16.32 -0.54
CA LEU A 165 1.55 16.86 -0.76
C LEU A 165 2.23 16.18 -1.95
N ASP A 166 2.97 16.95 -2.76
CA ASP A 166 3.64 16.45 -3.97
C ASP A 166 4.52 15.22 -3.71
N GLN A 167 5.19 15.18 -2.56
CA GLN A 167 6.05 14.06 -2.17
C GLN A 167 5.29 12.73 -1.96
N PHE A 168 3.96 12.78 -1.86
CA PHE A 168 3.08 11.63 -1.71
C PHE A 168 2.27 11.34 -2.98
N GLN A 169 2.72 11.86 -4.10
CA GLN A 169 2.14 11.60 -5.41
C GLN A 169 3.20 11.04 -6.34
N HIS A 170 2.90 9.96 -7.02
CA HIS A 170 3.71 9.41 -8.11
C HIS A 170 2.97 9.60 -9.43
N ALA A 171 2.69 10.87 -9.75
CA ALA A 171 2.04 11.18 -11.02
C ALA A 171 2.88 10.65 -12.21
N PRO A 172 2.26 10.06 -13.24
CA PRO A 172 0.80 10.01 -13.45
C PRO A 172 0.08 8.78 -12.86
N THR A 173 0.71 7.92 -12.07
CA THR A 173 0.30 6.54 -11.87
C THR A 173 -0.25 6.20 -10.49
N SER A 174 0.02 6.99 -9.44
CA SER A 174 -0.50 6.73 -8.10
C SER A 174 -0.55 7.95 -7.21
N ILE A 175 -1.33 7.85 -6.13
CA ILE A 175 -1.48 8.87 -5.11
C ILE A 175 -1.70 8.21 -3.74
N ALA A 176 -1.03 8.74 -2.71
CA ALA A 176 -1.20 8.22 -1.36
C ALA A 176 -2.58 8.55 -0.80
N PHE A 177 -3.20 7.58 -0.13
CA PHE A 177 -4.36 7.77 0.73
C PHE A 177 -4.02 7.58 2.21
N GLN A 178 -2.84 7.00 2.47
CA GLN A 178 -2.20 6.90 3.77
C GLN A 178 -0.76 7.40 3.59
N SER A 179 -0.42 8.56 4.10
CA SER A 179 0.85 9.23 3.81
C SER A 179 1.77 9.37 5.01
N THR A 180 1.33 8.91 6.17
CA THR A 180 2.11 8.98 7.42
C THR A 180 2.28 7.63 8.09
N ALA A 181 2.00 6.54 7.36
CA ALA A 181 2.20 5.19 7.85
C ALA A 181 3.70 4.84 7.84
N PHE A 182 4.21 4.44 8.99
CA PHE A 182 5.58 3.94 9.12
C PHE A 182 5.70 2.99 10.30
N PRO A 183 6.54 1.97 10.21
CA PRO A 183 6.95 1.18 11.35
C PRO A 183 7.75 2.03 12.34
N GLY A 184 7.18 2.27 13.51
CA GLY A 184 7.79 3.02 14.60
C GLY A 184 7.93 2.15 15.84
N VAL A 185 8.06 2.77 17.01
CA VAL A 185 8.04 2.08 18.29
C VAL A 185 6.97 2.69 19.18
N VAL A 186 5.97 1.91 19.49
CA VAL A 186 4.97 2.23 20.52
C VAL A 186 5.55 1.89 21.88
N TYR A 187 5.48 2.80 22.82
CA TYR A 187 6.05 2.56 24.15
C TYR A 187 5.29 3.26 25.27
N ASN A 188 5.45 2.75 26.49
CA ASN A 188 4.93 3.37 27.69
C ASN A 188 5.89 4.48 28.16
N LYS A 189 5.48 5.75 28.01
CA LYS A 189 6.31 6.92 28.31
C LYS A 189 6.69 7.06 29.78
N THR A 190 5.90 6.45 30.69
CA THR A 190 6.17 6.46 32.14
C THR A 190 7.23 5.42 32.52
N LYS A 191 7.18 4.23 31.87
CA LYS A 191 8.12 3.13 32.16
C LYS A 191 9.44 3.25 31.40
N ALA A 192 9.40 3.81 30.18
CA ALA A 192 10.58 3.94 29.32
C ALA A 192 10.81 5.41 28.85
N PRO A 193 10.90 6.40 29.78
CA PRO A 193 11.03 7.81 29.43
C PRO A 193 12.35 8.16 28.75
N PHE A 194 13.32 7.25 28.77
CA PHE A 194 14.64 7.40 28.15
C PHE A 194 14.64 7.09 26.64
N LEU A 195 13.60 6.47 26.10
CA LEU A 195 13.53 6.16 24.68
C LEU A 195 13.45 7.44 23.85
N LYS A 196 14.46 7.68 23.01
CA LYS A 196 14.58 8.82 22.10
C LYS A 196 14.98 8.39 20.68
N THR A 197 15.65 7.25 20.56
CA THR A 197 16.15 6.67 19.32
C THR A 197 15.85 5.18 19.27
N LEU A 198 15.89 4.56 18.10
CA LEU A 198 15.75 3.11 17.97
C LEU A 198 16.88 2.35 18.69
N LYS A 199 18.06 2.96 18.77
CA LYS A 199 19.19 2.37 19.52
C LYS A 199 18.95 2.30 21.02
N ASP A 200 18.09 3.15 21.59
CA ASP A 200 17.75 3.11 23.01
C ASP A 200 16.98 1.84 23.42
N LEU A 201 16.44 1.08 22.43
CA LEU A 201 15.87 -0.25 22.68
C LEU A 201 16.90 -1.25 23.22
N ALA A 202 18.19 -0.95 23.06
CA ALA A 202 19.28 -1.72 23.65
C ALA A 202 19.49 -1.45 25.16
N ASN A 203 18.75 -0.52 25.75
CA ASN A 203 18.90 -0.19 27.17
C ASN A 203 18.54 -1.40 28.06
N PRO A 204 19.44 -1.83 28.97
CA PRO A 204 19.20 -2.98 29.85
C PRO A 204 17.95 -2.88 30.76
N ALA A 205 17.43 -1.66 30.98
CA ALA A 205 16.18 -1.46 31.70
C ALA A 205 14.96 -2.08 30.97
N LEU A 206 15.09 -2.34 29.68
CA LEU A 206 14.07 -3.01 28.86
C LEU A 206 14.24 -4.54 28.78
N LYS A 207 15.12 -5.12 29.58
CA LYS A 207 15.37 -6.58 29.52
C LYS A 207 14.08 -7.37 29.71
N GLY A 208 13.72 -8.16 28.69
CA GLY A 208 12.49 -8.95 28.69
C GLY A 208 11.22 -8.09 28.64
N LYS A 209 11.26 -6.89 28.04
CA LYS A 209 10.18 -5.91 28.05
C LYS A 209 9.84 -5.35 26.67
N ILE A 210 10.39 -5.91 25.61
CA ILE A 210 10.08 -5.45 24.27
C ILE A 210 9.76 -6.59 23.32
N THR A 211 9.08 -6.26 22.23
CA THR A 211 8.99 -7.12 21.05
C THR A 211 9.58 -6.40 19.84
N LEU A 212 10.13 -7.18 18.92
CA LEU A 212 10.53 -6.71 17.60
C LEU A 212 9.70 -7.40 16.51
N PRO A 213 9.60 -6.78 15.29
CA PRO A 213 8.82 -7.39 14.22
C PRO A 213 9.48 -8.70 13.76
N ALA A 214 8.64 -9.68 13.43
CA ALA A 214 9.08 -10.88 12.75
C ALA A 214 9.58 -10.54 11.33
N PRO A 215 10.56 -11.29 10.78
CA PRO A 215 11.02 -11.06 9.42
C PRO A 215 9.95 -11.41 8.38
N GLY A 216 10.11 -10.88 7.18
CA GLY A 216 9.32 -11.27 6.01
C GLY A 216 8.27 -10.26 5.55
N ASP A 217 8.06 -9.18 6.30
CA ASP A 217 7.12 -8.13 5.91
C ASP A 217 7.72 -6.72 5.97
N ILE A 218 6.92 -5.74 5.55
CA ILE A 218 7.32 -4.33 5.49
C ILE A 218 7.46 -3.70 6.88
N THR A 219 6.85 -4.26 7.93
CA THR A 219 6.98 -3.77 9.30
C THR A 219 8.41 -3.97 9.79
N ALA A 220 8.98 -5.17 9.57
CA ALA A 220 10.39 -5.43 9.80
C ALA A 220 11.24 -4.54 8.89
N GLY A 221 10.86 -4.44 7.62
CA GLY A 221 11.53 -3.58 6.65
C GLY A 221 11.73 -2.17 7.17
N GLY A 222 10.66 -1.45 7.44
CA GLY A 222 10.74 -0.05 7.87
C GLY A 222 11.46 0.16 9.20
N PHE A 223 11.30 -0.76 10.18
CA PHE A 223 12.06 -0.72 11.42
C PHE A 223 13.58 -0.79 11.17
N PHE A 224 14.02 -1.77 10.35
CA PHE A 224 15.43 -1.94 10.04
C PHE A 224 16.00 -0.83 9.15
N LEU A 225 15.21 -0.23 8.26
CA LEU A 225 15.62 0.96 7.51
C LEU A 225 15.90 2.14 8.45
N GLY A 226 14.99 2.39 9.40
CA GLY A 226 15.19 3.41 10.43
C GLY A 226 16.46 3.16 11.26
N LEU A 227 16.66 1.93 11.71
CA LEU A 227 17.84 1.55 12.47
C LEU A 227 19.13 1.65 11.65
N ALA A 228 19.09 1.28 10.37
CA ALA A 228 20.22 1.44 9.44
C ALA A 228 20.64 2.91 9.34
N SER A 229 19.68 3.82 9.19
CA SER A 229 19.95 5.26 9.19
C SER A 229 20.62 5.73 10.47
N GLU A 230 20.16 5.27 11.65
CA GLU A 230 20.78 5.63 12.94
C GLU A 230 22.20 5.04 13.12
N LEU A 231 22.49 3.93 12.45
CA LEU A 231 23.81 3.29 12.45
C LEU A 231 24.73 3.79 11.31
N GLY A 232 24.23 4.72 10.47
CA GLY A 232 24.99 5.25 9.34
C GLY A 232 25.22 4.22 8.24
N LYS A 233 24.27 3.29 8.04
CA LYS A 233 24.33 2.21 7.04
C LYS A 233 23.42 2.48 5.87
N ASP A 234 23.82 2.01 4.68
CA ASP A 234 23.00 2.10 3.47
C ASP A 234 22.08 0.87 3.36
N TYR A 235 20.78 1.09 3.39
CA TYR A 235 19.79 0.02 3.26
C TYR A 235 19.77 -0.65 1.88
N LYS A 236 20.35 -0.03 0.87
CA LYS A 236 20.46 -0.59 -0.47
C LYS A 236 21.58 -1.63 -0.59
N ASP A 237 22.48 -1.67 0.38
CA ASP A 237 23.56 -2.64 0.47
C ASP A 237 23.19 -3.79 1.39
N PRO A 238 22.92 -5.01 0.88
CA PRO A 238 22.51 -6.13 1.70
C PRO A 238 23.57 -6.56 2.71
N ALA A 239 24.87 -6.31 2.46
CA ALA A 239 25.92 -6.62 3.41
C ALA A 239 25.84 -5.68 4.62
N GLN A 240 25.62 -4.38 4.39
CA GLN A 240 25.44 -3.43 5.47
C GLN A 240 24.15 -3.71 6.25
N MET A 241 23.08 -4.12 5.57
CA MET A 241 21.85 -4.52 6.26
C MET A 241 22.04 -5.75 7.16
N LYS A 242 22.88 -6.71 6.77
CA LYS A 242 23.26 -7.82 7.66
C LYS A 242 24.02 -7.34 8.89
N GLU A 243 24.88 -6.32 8.77
CA GLU A 243 25.53 -5.70 9.93
C GLU A 243 24.51 -5.01 10.86
N VAL A 244 23.47 -4.38 10.30
CA VAL A 244 22.37 -3.80 11.09
C VAL A 244 21.59 -4.88 11.84
N VAL A 245 21.31 -6.01 11.18
CA VAL A 245 20.69 -7.18 11.80
C VAL A 245 21.55 -7.72 12.94
N ASP A 246 22.84 -7.92 12.71
CA ASP A 246 23.77 -8.39 13.75
C ASP A 246 23.83 -7.45 14.95
N TRP A 247 23.85 -6.14 14.68
CA TRP A 247 23.81 -5.14 15.75
C TRP A 247 22.51 -5.24 16.56
N ALA A 248 21.35 -5.33 15.88
CA ALA A 248 20.05 -5.45 16.54
C ALA A 248 19.94 -6.72 17.39
N VAL A 249 20.31 -7.87 16.84
CA VAL A 249 20.26 -9.15 17.55
C VAL A 249 21.21 -9.16 18.75
N THR A 250 22.39 -8.56 18.62
CA THR A 250 23.41 -8.53 19.71
C THR A 250 23.00 -7.55 20.82
N ASN A 251 22.53 -6.35 20.46
CA ASN A 251 22.33 -5.26 21.42
C ASN A 251 20.87 -5.16 21.91
N ILE A 252 19.89 -5.32 21.01
CA ILE A 252 18.46 -5.23 21.35
C ILE A 252 17.91 -6.62 21.72
N GLY A 253 18.37 -7.67 21.04
CA GLY A 253 17.90 -9.05 21.24
C GLY A 253 17.79 -9.52 22.69
N PRO A 254 18.75 -9.21 23.60
CA PRO A 254 18.65 -9.56 25.04
C PRO A 254 17.42 -8.98 25.75
N ASN A 255 16.80 -7.93 25.19
CA ASN A 255 15.62 -7.28 25.73
C ASN A 255 14.31 -7.82 25.13
N VAL A 256 14.39 -8.61 24.06
CA VAL A 256 13.22 -9.08 23.30
C VAL A 256 12.62 -10.32 23.97
N VAL A 257 11.31 -10.30 24.17
CA VAL A 257 10.56 -11.49 24.64
C VAL A 257 9.98 -12.28 23.48
N GLN A 258 9.66 -11.61 22.38
CA GLN A 258 9.04 -12.24 21.21
C GLN A 258 9.32 -11.44 19.93
N TYR A 259 9.45 -12.14 18.83
CA TYR A 259 9.47 -11.56 17.47
C TYR A 259 8.13 -11.84 16.80
N THR A 260 7.34 -10.79 16.54
CA THR A 260 5.99 -10.95 15.99
C THR A 260 5.52 -9.68 15.29
N THR A 261 4.68 -9.84 14.28
CA THR A 261 3.90 -8.79 13.60
C THR A 261 2.39 -8.99 13.79
N ASP A 262 2.00 -9.86 14.72
CA ASP A 262 0.59 -10.08 15.05
C ASP A 262 0.10 -8.96 15.99
N GLN A 263 -0.62 -8.00 15.43
CA GLN A 263 -1.10 -6.82 16.16
C GLN A 263 -1.90 -7.16 17.43
N PRO A 264 -2.88 -8.07 17.42
CA PRO A 264 -3.59 -8.45 18.65
C PRO A 264 -2.68 -8.96 19.76
N THR A 265 -1.68 -9.76 19.43
CA THR A 265 -0.67 -10.24 20.41
C THR A 265 0.14 -9.08 20.98
N LEU A 266 0.59 -8.14 20.12
CA LEU A 266 1.35 -6.96 20.57
C LEU A 266 0.55 -6.11 21.53
N GLN A 267 -0.70 -5.82 21.20
CA GLN A 267 -1.62 -5.05 22.05
C GLN A 267 -1.85 -5.76 23.39
N GLN A 268 -2.19 -7.04 23.38
CA GLN A 268 -2.39 -7.82 24.60
C GLN A 268 -1.17 -7.81 25.54
N LEU A 269 0.04 -7.97 24.99
CA LEU A 269 1.28 -7.93 25.77
C LEU A 269 1.53 -6.55 26.38
N PHE A 270 1.25 -5.49 25.62
CA PHE A 270 1.42 -4.12 26.07
C PHE A 270 0.39 -3.73 27.12
N GLU A 271 -0.88 -4.00 26.87
CA GLU A 271 -2.02 -3.72 27.75
C GLU A 271 -1.89 -4.46 29.10
N SER A 272 -1.42 -5.70 29.08
CA SER A 272 -1.17 -6.46 30.31
C SER A 272 0.07 -5.98 31.08
N GLY A 273 0.90 -5.11 30.49
CA GLY A 273 2.18 -4.67 31.05
C GLY A 273 3.27 -5.75 31.02
N ALA A 274 3.09 -6.80 30.22
CA ALA A 274 4.13 -7.79 29.97
C ALA A 274 5.32 -7.17 29.24
N ILE A 275 5.06 -6.25 28.31
CA ILE A 275 6.06 -5.44 27.63
C ILE A 275 5.85 -3.95 27.88
N ASP A 276 6.90 -3.15 27.68
CA ASP A 276 6.89 -1.71 27.84
C ASP A 276 7.08 -0.98 26.51
N ALA A 277 7.51 -1.70 25.46
CA ALA A 277 7.60 -1.18 24.09
C ALA A 277 7.50 -2.30 23.05
N PHE A 278 7.02 -1.92 21.85
CA PHE A 278 6.99 -2.80 20.69
C PHE A 278 7.17 -2.02 19.40
N ALA A 279 7.86 -2.62 18.43
CA ALA A 279 8.03 -2.04 17.11
C ALA A 279 6.90 -2.51 16.20
N PHE A 280 6.06 -1.56 15.75
CA PHE A 280 4.93 -1.81 14.87
C PHE A 280 4.48 -0.51 14.18
N TRP A 281 3.35 -0.52 13.48
CA TRP A 281 2.79 0.65 12.82
C TRP A 281 2.49 1.78 13.81
N ASN A 282 2.82 3.00 13.42
CA ASN A 282 2.60 4.21 14.24
C ASN A 282 1.14 4.41 14.65
N SER A 283 0.19 4.01 13.83
CA SER A 283 -1.26 4.07 14.12
C SER A 283 -1.63 3.30 15.40
N THR A 284 -0.88 2.25 15.74
CA THR A 284 -1.17 1.44 16.94
C THR A 284 -0.98 2.24 18.24
N ALA A 285 -0.09 3.23 18.28
CA ALA A 285 0.04 4.11 19.44
C ALA A 285 -1.26 4.85 19.76
N ARG A 286 -1.99 5.27 18.73
CA ARG A 286 -3.29 5.88 18.87
C ARG A 286 -4.34 4.89 19.37
N LEU A 287 -4.36 3.68 18.82
CA LEU A 287 -5.29 2.62 19.27
C LEU A 287 -5.10 2.33 20.75
N GLU A 288 -3.87 2.20 21.22
CA GLU A 288 -3.55 2.00 22.64
C GLU A 288 -4.05 3.15 23.50
N TYR A 289 -3.78 4.40 23.08
CA TYR A 289 -4.20 5.58 23.83
C TYR A 289 -5.72 5.68 23.96
N PHE A 290 -6.46 5.54 22.86
CA PHE A 290 -7.92 5.57 22.89
C PHE A 290 -8.52 4.33 23.55
N GLY A 291 -7.83 3.19 23.52
CA GLY A 291 -8.16 1.98 24.27
C GLY A 291 -8.02 2.14 25.81
N GLY A 292 -7.52 3.29 26.28
CA GLY A 292 -7.42 3.60 27.70
C GLY A 292 -5.99 3.65 28.26
N HIS A 293 -4.98 3.27 27.47
CA HIS A 293 -3.57 3.27 27.86
C HIS A 293 -2.93 4.64 27.62
N LYS A 294 -3.29 5.62 28.46
CA LYS A 294 -2.89 7.04 28.32
C LYS A 294 -1.37 7.28 28.42
N ASP A 295 -0.60 6.29 28.87
CA ASP A 295 0.86 6.30 28.87
C ASP A 295 1.46 5.81 27.54
N ALA A 296 0.66 5.25 26.65
CA ALA A 296 1.12 4.88 25.32
C ALA A 296 1.52 6.13 24.53
N THR A 297 2.63 6.04 23.82
CA THR A 297 3.13 7.08 22.93
C THR A 297 3.97 6.47 21.82
N LEU A 298 4.38 7.30 20.86
CA LEU A 298 5.14 6.91 19.70
C LEU A 298 6.57 7.46 19.76
N LEU A 299 7.55 6.58 19.57
CA LEU A 299 8.90 7.02 19.24
C LEU A 299 8.96 7.33 17.75
N VAL A 300 9.19 8.61 17.44
CA VAL A 300 9.40 9.08 16.07
C VAL A 300 10.92 9.10 15.81
N PRO A 301 11.45 8.24 14.93
CA PRO A 301 12.90 8.20 14.65
C PRO A 301 13.36 9.46 13.93
N GLY A 302 14.66 9.77 14.03
CA GLY A 302 15.26 10.92 13.36
C GLY A 302 15.17 10.86 11.83
N THR A 303 15.11 9.66 11.25
CA THR A 303 14.80 9.40 9.84
C THR A 303 13.67 8.40 9.77
N ILE A 304 12.63 8.74 9.02
CA ILE A 304 11.45 7.92 8.81
C ILE A 304 11.45 7.46 7.35
N TYR A 305 11.35 6.16 7.17
CA TYR A 305 11.10 5.54 5.88
C TYR A 305 9.62 5.11 5.85
N PRO A 306 8.74 5.92 5.25
CA PRO A 306 7.32 5.61 5.24
C PRO A 306 7.04 4.40 4.35
N ALA A 307 6.04 3.62 4.74
CA ALA A 307 5.43 2.61 3.90
C ALA A 307 3.97 3.02 3.68
N ASN A 308 3.81 4.07 2.89
CA ASN A 308 2.51 4.69 2.65
C ASN A 308 1.60 3.78 1.84
N GLY A 309 0.29 3.88 2.10
CA GLY A 309 -0.72 3.27 1.27
C GLY A 309 -1.02 4.13 0.03
N TYR A 310 -0.96 3.53 -1.13
CA TYR A 310 -1.21 4.19 -2.41
C TYR A 310 -2.42 3.62 -3.14
N LEU A 311 -3.17 4.51 -3.77
CA LEU A 311 -4.23 4.17 -4.72
C LEU A 311 -3.65 4.20 -6.13
N TRP A 312 -3.93 3.17 -6.90
CA TRP A 312 -3.56 3.11 -8.31
C TRP A 312 -4.57 2.27 -9.11
N ILE A 313 -4.65 2.57 -10.40
CA ILE A 313 -5.59 1.93 -11.32
C ILE A 313 -4.83 0.91 -12.18
N PRO A 314 -5.19 -0.38 -12.15
CA PRO A 314 -4.59 -1.37 -13.01
C PRO A 314 -4.86 -1.11 -14.49
N LYS A 315 -3.93 -1.49 -15.37
CA LYS A 315 -4.20 -1.56 -16.80
C LYS A 315 -5.27 -2.58 -17.09
N GLY A 316 -6.26 -2.18 -17.89
CA GLY A 316 -7.40 -3.02 -18.23
C GLY A 316 -8.51 -3.02 -17.18
N ALA A 317 -8.50 -2.09 -16.24
CA ALA A 317 -9.64 -1.82 -15.36
C ALA A 317 -10.91 -1.57 -16.17
N THR A 318 -12.01 -2.15 -15.72
CA THR A 318 -13.28 -2.13 -16.50
C THR A 318 -14.20 -0.98 -16.11
N HIS A 319 -13.94 -0.31 -14.99
CA HIS A 319 -14.75 0.79 -14.46
C HIS A 319 -13.88 2.04 -14.22
N PRO A 320 -13.25 2.60 -15.28
CA PRO A 320 -12.23 3.64 -15.15
C PRO A 320 -12.76 4.99 -14.66
N VAL A 321 -14.02 5.32 -14.92
CA VAL A 321 -14.62 6.57 -14.43
C VAL A 321 -14.92 6.44 -12.95
N LEU A 322 -15.56 5.35 -12.54
CA LEU A 322 -15.91 5.09 -11.15
C LEU A 322 -14.66 4.89 -10.27
N ALA A 323 -13.59 4.32 -10.83
CA ALA A 323 -12.29 4.20 -10.17
C ALA A 323 -11.71 5.58 -9.78
N GLN A 324 -11.75 6.56 -10.69
CA GLN A 324 -11.29 7.92 -10.40
C GLN A 324 -12.21 8.63 -9.39
N VAL A 325 -13.52 8.43 -9.49
CA VAL A 325 -14.49 8.93 -8.49
C VAL A 325 -14.22 8.34 -7.10
N PHE A 326 -13.92 7.05 -7.02
CA PHE A 326 -13.55 6.40 -5.77
C PHE A 326 -12.26 7.00 -5.17
N ILE A 327 -11.23 7.18 -6.00
CA ILE A 327 -9.97 7.78 -5.57
C ILE A 327 -10.22 9.20 -5.03
N ASN A 328 -10.98 10.02 -5.76
CA ASN A 328 -11.32 11.36 -5.30
C ASN A 328 -12.05 11.35 -3.95
N TRP A 329 -13.06 10.48 -3.82
CA TRP A 329 -13.81 10.32 -2.58
C TRP A 329 -12.91 9.86 -1.43
N ARG A 330 -12.02 8.88 -1.68
CA ARG A 330 -11.06 8.38 -0.67
C ARG A 330 -10.12 9.47 -0.15
N LEU A 331 -9.82 10.46 -0.98
CA LEU A 331 -8.95 11.60 -0.64
C LEU A 331 -9.73 12.77 -0.03
N SER A 332 -11.05 12.70 0.09
CA SER A 332 -11.81 13.82 0.65
C SER A 332 -11.64 13.94 2.17
N PRO A 333 -11.71 15.17 2.72
CA PRO A 333 -11.64 15.37 4.16
C PRO A 333 -12.73 14.63 4.93
N GLU A 334 -13.92 14.50 4.35
CA GLU A 334 -15.04 13.79 4.95
C GLU A 334 -14.77 12.31 5.17
N VAL A 335 -13.95 11.71 4.28
CA VAL A 335 -13.52 10.31 4.39
C VAL A 335 -12.30 10.17 5.28
N GLN A 336 -11.37 11.12 5.21
CA GLN A 336 -10.15 11.09 6.01
C GLN A 336 -10.44 11.39 7.48
N PHE A 337 -11.43 12.25 7.78
CA PHE A 337 -11.82 12.65 9.13
C PHE A 337 -13.36 12.63 9.29
N PRO A 338 -14.01 11.46 9.21
CA PRO A 338 -15.45 11.37 9.28
C PRO A 338 -15.98 11.75 10.68
N ASN A 339 -16.81 12.80 10.75
CA ASN A 339 -17.43 13.25 11.99
C ASN A 339 -18.75 12.52 12.31
N ASP A 340 -19.51 12.21 11.26
CA ASP A 340 -20.91 11.78 11.38
C ASP A 340 -21.09 10.28 11.06
N TRP A 341 -20.03 9.56 10.78
CA TRP A 341 -20.13 8.14 10.49
C TRP A 341 -20.30 7.31 11.77
N PRO A 342 -21.01 6.18 11.71
CA PRO A 342 -21.20 5.31 12.86
C PRO A 342 -19.94 4.51 13.20
N ILE A 343 -18.83 5.22 13.45
CA ILE A 343 -17.52 4.70 13.79
C ILE A 343 -17.12 5.23 15.16
N GLU A 344 -16.76 4.36 16.09
CA GLU A 344 -16.22 4.79 17.37
C GLU A 344 -14.82 5.39 17.19
N HIS A 345 -14.48 6.37 18.01
CA HIS A 345 -13.27 7.17 17.87
C HIS A 345 -11.98 6.34 17.81
N GLY A 346 -11.86 5.20 18.40
CA GLY A 346 -10.68 4.34 18.32
C GLY A 346 -10.54 3.51 17.02
N GLN A 347 -11.59 3.45 16.20
CA GLN A 347 -11.66 2.57 15.02
C GLN A 347 -11.20 3.22 13.71
N TRP A 348 -10.66 4.41 13.76
CA TRP A 348 -10.32 5.21 12.56
C TRP A 348 -8.94 4.94 11.99
N SER A 349 -8.20 3.93 12.43
CA SER A 349 -6.83 3.68 12.03
C SER A 349 -6.64 3.66 10.51
N GLU A 350 -7.62 3.15 9.79
CA GLU A 350 -7.54 2.99 8.33
C GLU A 350 -8.02 4.21 7.53
N LEU A 351 -8.86 5.05 8.14
CA LEU A 351 -9.49 6.16 7.44
C LEU A 351 -8.73 7.48 7.65
N SER A 352 -8.09 7.64 8.80
CA SER A 352 -7.45 8.88 9.24
C SER A 352 -5.91 8.82 9.33
N GLU A 353 -5.27 7.83 8.76
CA GLU A 353 -3.80 7.77 8.68
C GLU A 353 -3.20 8.76 7.66
N GLY A 354 -4.04 9.49 6.96
CA GLY A 354 -3.64 10.40 5.93
C GLY A 354 -3.54 11.85 6.39
N PHE A 355 -2.45 12.20 7.09
CA PHE A 355 -2.04 13.61 7.11
C PHE A 355 -1.39 13.90 5.74
N LEU A 356 -2.19 14.37 4.80
CA LEU A 356 -1.79 14.45 3.39
C LEU A 356 -1.25 15.83 3.01
N GLY A 357 -1.70 16.89 3.69
CA GLY A 357 -1.26 18.25 3.41
C GLY A 357 -1.74 19.26 4.45
N PRO A 358 -1.27 20.51 4.40
CA PRO A 358 -1.62 21.54 5.38
C PRO A 358 -3.12 21.84 5.40
N ASP A 359 -3.79 21.72 4.26
CA ASP A 359 -5.24 21.98 4.18
C ASP A 359 -6.07 20.90 4.91
N TYR A 360 -5.56 19.69 5.05
CA TYR A 360 -6.21 18.66 5.85
C TYR A 360 -6.23 18.97 7.35
N VAL A 361 -5.24 19.71 7.86
CA VAL A 361 -5.18 20.09 9.29
C VAL A 361 -6.41 20.90 9.69
N SER A 362 -6.94 21.72 8.79
CA SER A 362 -8.15 22.52 9.04
C SER A 362 -9.43 21.69 9.15
N HIS A 363 -9.39 20.43 8.72
CA HIS A 363 -10.51 19.50 8.77
C HIS A 363 -10.41 18.48 9.91
N VAL A 364 -9.32 18.51 10.69
CA VAL A 364 -9.16 17.61 11.84
C VAL A 364 -10.22 17.97 12.89
N PRO A 365 -11.08 17.03 13.32
CA PRO A 365 -12.09 17.29 14.33
C PRO A 365 -11.47 17.73 15.66
N ASP A 366 -12.15 18.63 16.40
CA ASP A 366 -11.66 19.17 17.68
C ASP A 366 -11.31 18.07 18.69
N TRP A 367 -12.12 17.01 18.77
CA TRP A 367 -11.91 15.88 19.68
C TRP A 367 -10.67 15.04 19.32
N PHE A 368 -10.20 15.10 18.06
CA PHE A 368 -9.03 14.40 17.57
C PHE A 368 -7.79 15.31 17.58
N ALA A 369 -7.99 16.62 17.30
CA ALA A 369 -6.91 17.60 17.15
C ALA A 369 -6.04 17.73 18.40
N ALA A 370 -6.60 17.67 19.60
CA ALA A 370 -5.89 17.84 20.86
C ALA A 370 -4.75 16.81 21.04
N ASP A 371 -4.96 15.60 20.54
CA ASP A 371 -4.02 14.48 20.70
C ASP A 371 -3.40 14.02 19.38
N TYR A 372 -3.83 14.59 18.23
CA TYR A 372 -3.44 14.14 16.90
C TYR A 372 -1.92 14.03 16.72
N PHE A 373 -1.20 15.12 17.03
CA PHE A 373 0.25 15.18 16.85
C PHE A 373 1.03 14.39 17.93
N SER A 374 0.36 13.82 18.92
CA SER A 374 0.97 12.88 19.85
C SER A 374 1.18 11.50 19.25
N TYR A 375 0.50 11.18 18.13
CA TYR A 375 0.50 9.86 17.49
C TYR A 375 0.94 9.90 16.03
N PHE A 376 0.96 11.10 15.45
CA PHE A 376 1.36 11.32 14.07
C PHE A 376 2.52 12.31 14.01
N PRO A 377 3.41 12.16 13.03
CA PRO A 377 4.44 13.18 12.81
C PRO A 377 3.79 14.52 12.50
N THR A 378 4.37 15.59 13.00
CA THR A 378 3.99 16.96 12.61
C THR A 378 4.33 17.20 11.14
N LEU A 379 3.73 18.23 10.53
CA LEU A 379 4.07 18.64 9.17
C LEU A 379 5.57 18.95 9.01
N ASP A 380 6.21 19.53 10.02
CA ASP A 380 7.65 19.78 10.01
C ASP A 380 8.46 18.48 10.04
N GLN A 381 8.06 17.51 10.86
CA GLN A 381 8.68 16.17 10.86
C GLN A 381 8.50 15.46 9.52
N ILE A 382 7.30 15.53 8.91
CA ILE A 382 7.07 14.97 7.59
C ILE A 382 8.03 15.59 6.56
N LYS A 383 8.19 16.89 6.56
CA LYS A 383 9.07 17.59 5.61
C LYS A 383 10.55 17.31 5.84
N THR A 384 10.97 17.15 7.10
CA THR A 384 12.40 17.09 7.45
C THR A 384 12.91 15.67 7.69
N GLN A 385 12.08 14.78 8.24
CA GLN A 385 12.48 13.44 8.68
C GLN A 385 12.06 12.33 7.72
N PHE A 386 10.98 12.52 6.94
CA PHE A 386 10.56 11.54 5.95
C PHE A 386 11.53 11.48 4.78
N LYS A 387 11.99 10.30 4.45
CA LYS A 387 12.86 10.04 3.30
C LYS A 387 12.16 9.07 2.36
N PRO A 388 12.14 9.37 1.06
CA PRO A 388 11.60 8.43 0.09
C PRO A 388 12.39 7.13 0.12
N VAL A 389 11.70 6.02 -0.02
CA VAL A 389 12.31 4.71 -0.18
C VAL A 389 12.52 4.45 -1.67
N ASP A 390 13.71 4.01 -2.04
CA ASP A 390 13.92 3.43 -3.36
C ASP A 390 13.40 1.98 -3.33
N TRP A 391 12.11 1.83 -3.63
CA TRP A 391 11.43 0.55 -3.53
C TRP A 391 12.00 -0.50 -4.49
N ASN A 392 12.54 -0.10 -5.64
CA ASN A 392 13.20 -1.05 -6.55
C ASN A 392 14.47 -1.62 -5.90
N ALA A 393 15.29 -0.78 -5.30
CA ALA A 393 16.48 -1.23 -4.58
C ALA A 393 16.10 -2.06 -3.33
N TYR A 394 15.08 -1.62 -2.57
CA TYR A 394 14.57 -2.36 -1.42
C TYR A 394 14.07 -3.75 -1.82
N ASN A 395 13.18 -3.84 -2.81
CA ASN A 395 12.59 -5.10 -3.25
C ASN A 395 13.65 -6.07 -3.81
N ALA A 396 14.71 -5.53 -4.45
CA ALA A 396 15.80 -6.34 -4.96
C ALA A 396 16.68 -6.98 -3.86
N THR A 397 16.76 -6.37 -2.68
CA THR A 397 17.72 -6.76 -1.62
C THR A 397 17.09 -7.22 -0.32
N SER A 398 15.85 -6.80 -0.03
CA SER A 398 15.21 -7.01 1.28
C SER A 398 15.06 -8.47 1.67
N LYS A 399 14.77 -9.35 0.71
CA LYS A 399 14.63 -10.78 0.99
C LYS A 399 15.92 -11.38 1.58
N GLU A 400 17.09 -11.00 1.05
CA GLU A 400 18.36 -11.56 1.46
C GLU A 400 18.68 -11.27 2.93
N TRP A 401 18.54 -10.03 3.37
CA TRP A 401 18.84 -9.67 4.75
C TRP A 401 17.71 -10.02 5.72
N GLN A 402 16.45 -10.11 5.26
CA GLN A 402 15.33 -10.59 6.08
C GLN A 402 15.43 -12.11 6.32
N ASP A 403 15.81 -12.91 5.33
CA ASP A 403 16.12 -14.34 5.51
C ASP A 403 17.30 -14.52 6.49
N TYR A 404 18.29 -13.64 6.42
CA TYR A 404 19.40 -13.64 7.38
C TYR A 404 18.91 -13.31 8.79
N TYR A 405 18.03 -12.33 8.93
CA TYR A 405 17.42 -11.99 10.20
C TYR A 405 16.63 -13.18 10.78
N ALA A 406 15.80 -13.85 9.99
CA ALA A 406 15.08 -15.07 10.39
C ALA A 406 16.04 -16.11 10.95
N THR A 407 17.15 -16.38 10.25
CA THR A 407 18.18 -17.34 10.71
C THR A 407 18.79 -16.92 12.05
N LYS A 408 19.06 -15.63 12.26
CA LYS A 408 19.70 -15.12 13.49
C LYS A 408 18.79 -15.21 14.73
N ILE A 409 17.48 -15.11 14.56
CA ILE A 409 16.52 -15.21 15.68
C ILE A 409 15.91 -16.63 15.82
N GLY A 410 16.33 -17.57 15.00
CA GLY A 410 15.90 -18.98 15.07
C GLY A 410 14.50 -19.24 14.48
N GLN A 411 14.09 -18.47 13.48
CA GLN A 411 12.84 -18.62 12.71
C GLN A 411 13.10 -19.11 11.28
#